data_e4b77c4be4ff3f0e83bcd7d3baa22f1b
#
_entry.id   e4b77c4be4ff3f0e83bcd7d3baa22f1b
#
_cell.length_a   1.000
_cell.length_b   1.000
_cell.length_c   1.000
_cell.angle_alpha   90.00
_cell.angle_beta   90.00
_cell.angle_gamma   90.00
#
_symmetry.space_group_name_H-M   'P 1'
#
loop_
_entity.id
_entity.type
_entity.pdbx_description
1 polymer ?
#
loop_
_entity_poly.entity_id
_entity_poly.type
_entity_poly.pdbx_seq_one_letter_code
_entity_poly.pdbx_strand_id
1 'polypeptide(L)'
;LSEATPIISTNGPRRHTFGSSGVLVRPLDLKICDMDGNVLPPGEKGEIVIRGENVMAGYWKNPASTADTVKEGWLYTGDMGYMRDGLLYVLGRFKSLLIGSDGEKYSPEGIEEALVEHSSCIDQLILYNNQSPYTTALLVPNKERLRKHLAHQNLDLTSDQGREEAIRIIQRQIDR
;
A
#
# COMPACT_ATOMS: atom_id res chain seq x y z
N LEU A 1 -1.68 10.95 -8.21
CA LEU A 1 -0.22 10.97 -8.42
C LEU A 1 0.21 12.38 -8.83
N SER A 2 1.00 13.05 -7.97
CA SER A 2 1.41 14.46 -8.20
C SER A 2 2.27 14.62 -9.45
N GLU A 3 3.10 13.65 -9.74
CA GLU A 3 3.98 13.58 -10.92
C GLU A 3 3.22 13.44 -12.25
N ALA A 4 1.90 13.22 -12.21
CA ALA A 4 1.05 13.04 -13.39
C ALA A 4 -0.21 13.92 -13.38
N THR A 5 -0.20 15.05 -12.73
CA THR A 5 -1.12 16.20 -12.73
C THR A 5 -2.63 15.86 -12.65
N PRO A 6 -3.17 15.45 -11.56
CA PRO A 6 -2.88 14.34 -10.66
C PRO A 6 -3.60 13.04 -11.07
N ILE A 7 -4.42 13.06 -12.15
CA ILE A 7 -5.36 11.99 -12.54
C ILE A 7 -4.81 11.18 -13.71
N ILE A 8 -4.70 9.87 -13.55
CA ILE A 8 -4.30 8.93 -14.61
C ILE A 8 -5.46 8.02 -15.05
N SER A 9 -6.41 7.79 -14.14
CA SER A 9 -7.61 7.00 -14.42
C SER A 9 -8.81 7.52 -13.65
N THR A 10 -10.01 7.20 -14.10
CA THR A 10 -11.25 7.62 -13.45
C THR A 10 -12.35 6.59 -13.66
N ASN A 11 -13.15 6.38 -12.63
CA ASN A 11 -14.42 5.67 -12.73
C ASN A 11 -15.49 6.62 -13.25
N GLY A 12 -16.25 6.18 -14.25
CA GLY A 12 -17.35 6.94 -14.82
C GLY A 12 -18.68 6.24 -14.61
N PRO A 13 -19.81 6.96 -14.75
CA PRO A 13 -21.15 6.41 -14.49
C PRO A 13 -21.52 5.24 -15.40
N ARG A 14 -20.89 5.14 -16.57
CA ARG A 14 -21.16 4.07 -17.55
C ARG A 14 -20.14 2.93 -17.52
N ARG A 15 -19.01 3.11 -16.85
CA ARG A 15 -17.91 2.13 -16.81
C ARG A 15 -17.15 2.26 -15.51
N HIS A 16 -17.55 1.46 -14.56
CA HIS A 16 -16.87 1.31 -13.28
C HIS A 16 -16.99 -0.14 -12.80
N THR A 17 -16.03 -0.56 -12.00
CA THR A 17 -16.07 -1.87 -11.33
C THR A 17 -15.52 -1.67 -9.93
N PHE A 18 -16.14 -2.28 -8.94
CA PHE A 18 -15.68 -2.22 -7.56
C PHE A 18 -14.21 -2.67 -7.46
N GLY A 19 -13.40 -1.92 -6.73
CA GLY A 19 -11.96 -2.16 -6.57
C GLY A 19 -11.09 -1.67 -7.73
N SER A 20 -11.67 -1.16 -8.84
CA SER A 20 -10.88 -0.55 -9.91
C SER A 20 -10.73 0.96 -9.72
N SER A 21 -9.62 1.52 -10.23
CA SER A 21 -9.40 2.96 -10.36
C SER A 21 -10.03 3.53 -11.65
N GLY A 22 -10.64 2.67 -12.48
CA GLY A 22 -11.38 3.05 -13.67
C GLY A 22 -10.58 3.01 -14.96
N VAL A 23 -11.10 3.71 -15.98
CA VAL A 23 -10.48 3.82 -17.32
C VAL A 23 -9.42 4.90 -17.34
N LEU A 24 -8.40 4.74 -18.19
CA LEU A 24 -7.37 5.75 -18.38
C LEU A 24 -7.95 7.05 -18.93
N VAL A 25 -7.49 8.19 -18.45
CA VAL A 25 -7.75 9.51 -19.03
C VAL A 25 -6.94 9.65 -20.32
N ARG A 26 -7.53 10.27 -21.34
CA ARG A 26 -6.86 10.52 -22.63
C ARG A 26 -6.33 11.95 -22.72
N PRO A 27 -5.19 12.18 -23.38
CA PRO A 27 -4.26 11.21 -23.97
C PRO A 27 -3.22 10.73 -22.97
N LEU A 28 -3.25 9.45 -22.62
CA LEU A 28 -2.27 8.83 -21.74
C LEU A 28 -1.99 7.40 -22.21
N ASP A 29 -0.71 7.06 -22.34
CA ASP A 29 -0.25 5.68 -22.54
C ASP A 29 0.08 5.05 -21.18
N LEU A 30 -0.24 3.77 -21.02
CA LEU A 30 0.10 3.00 -19.84
C LEU A 30 0.63 1.63 -20.23
N LYS A 31 1.63 1.17 -19.50
CA LYS A 31 2.12 -0.21 -19.52
C LYS A 31 2.32 -0.70 -18.10
N ILE A 32 2.22 -2.00 -17.90
CA ILE A 32 2.56 -2.68 -16.66
C ILE A 32 3.90 -3.37 -16.87
N CYS A 33 4.87 -3.15 -15.97
CA CYS A 33 6.23 -3.66 -16.12
C CYS A 33 6.64 -4.53 -14.93
N ASP A 34 7.50 -5.52 -15.19
CA ASP A 34 8.21 -6.25 -14.14
C ASP A 34 9.35 -5.42 -13.51
N MET A 35 10.12 -6.03 -12.59
CA MET A 35 11.24 -5.37 -11.91
C MET A 35 12.41 -5.02 -12.86
N ASP A 36 12.50 -5.70 -13.99
CA ASP A 36 13.55 -5.49 -15.01
C ASP A 36 13.10 -4.47 -16.06
N GLY A 37 11.85 -3.97 -15.98
CA GLY A 37 11.26 -3.00 -16.92
C GLY A 37 10.63 -3.62 -18.15
N ASN A 38 10.51 -4.96 -18.24
CA ASN A 38 9.84 -5.63 -19.33
C ASN A 38 8.32 -5.45 -19.21
N VAL A 39 7.65 -5.26 -20.35
CA VAL A 39 6.19 -5.10 -20.39
C VAL A 39 5.52 -6.45 -20.14
N LEU A 40 4.61 -6.47 -19.18
CA LEU A 40 3.82 -7.62 -18.81
C LEU A 40 2.51 -7.71 -19.62
N PRO A 41 2.00 -8.91 -19.90
CA PRO A 41 0.71 -9.09 -20.55
C PRO A 41 -0.45 -8.60 -19.69
N PRO A 42 -1.63 -8.30 -20.31
CA PRO A 42 -2.81 -7.89 -19.57
C PRO A 42 -3.21 -8.88 -18.47
N GLY A 43 -3.54 -8.37 -17.30
CA GLY A 43 -3.93 -9.15 -16.12
C GLY A 43 -2.78 -9.49 -15.18
N GLU A 44 -1.54 -9.41 -15.62
CA GLU A 44 -0.38 -9.60 -14.74
C GLU A 44 -0.10 -8.36 -13.90
N LYS A 45 0.40 -8.59 -12.69
CA LYS A 45 0.69 -7.54 -11.69
C LYS A 45 2.12 -7.05 -11.83
N GLY A 46 2.31 -5.73 -11.93
CA GLY A 46 3.62 -5.11 -12.04
C GLY A 46 3.57 -3.62 -11.76
N GLU A 47 4.69 -2.93 -11.96
CA GLU A 47 4.76 -1.48 -11.82
C GLU A 47 3.93 -0.78 -12.89
N ILE A 48 3.12 0.18 -12.46
CA ILE A 48 2.37 1.06 -13.36
C ILE A 48 3.33 2.09 -13.93
N VAL A 49 3.50 2.08 -15.25
CA VAL A 49 4.39 2.99 -15.96
C VAL A 49 3.58 3.76 -17.00
N ILE A 50 3.65 5.08 -16.97
CA ILE A 50 2.79 5.94 -17.77
C ILE A 50 3.59 6.95 -18.62
N ARG A 51 2.99 7.37 -19.75
CA ARG A 51 3.52 8.42 -20.60
C ARG A 51 2.37 9.29 -21.12
N GLY A 52 2.53 10.61 -21.06
CA GLY A 52 1.55 11.56 -21.55
C GLY A 52 1.96 13.00 -21.26
N GLU A 53 1.20 13.95 -21.80
CA GLU A 53 1.46 15.38 -21.60
C GLU A 53 1.26 15.83 -20.13
N ASN A 54 0.56 15.03 -19.34
CA ASN A 54 0.33 15.26 -17.93
C ASN A 54 1.49 14.79 -17.04
N VAL A 55 2.50 14.11 -17.57
CA VAL A 55 3.70 13.72 -16.82
C VAL A 55 4.58 14.94 -16.58
N MET A 56 5.06 15.08 -15.35
CA MET A 56 5.94 16.18 -14.93
C MET A 56 7.21 16.27 -15.79
N ALA A 57 7.74 17.49 -15.93
CA ALA A 57 9.07 17.70 -16.55
C ALA A 57 10.23 17.18 -15.68
N GLY A 58 10.03 17.07 -14.38
CA GLY A 58 11.02 16.54 -13.43
C GLY A 58 10.89 17.18 -12.04
N TYR A 59 11.70 16.69 -11.11
CA TYR A 59 11.79 17.23 -9.75
C TYR A 59 12.67 18.49 -9.72
N TRP A 60 12.20 19.54 -9.05
CA TRP A 60 12.91 20.79 -8.94
C TRP A 60 14.29 20.63 -8.30
N LYS A 61 15.33 21.09 -9.00
CA LYS A 61 16.75 20.99 -8.56
C LYS A 61 17.21 19.58 -8.18
N ASN A 62 16.54 18.52 -8.67
CA ASN A 62 16.91 17.15 -8.40
C ASN A 62 16.94 16.31 -9.69
N PRO A 63 17.95 16.50 -10.55
CA PRO A 63 18.06 15.77 -11.81
C PRO A 63 18.30 14.26 -11.61
N ALA A 64 18.95 13.86 -10.52
CA ALA A 64 19.19 12.45 -10.24
C ALA A 64 17.87 11.71 -10.00
N SER A 65 17.03 12.18 -9.08
CA SER A 65 15.71 11.57 -8.85
C SER A 65 14.81 11.66 -10.09
N THR A 66 14.96 12.72 -10.92
CA THR A 66 14.21 12.81 -12.17
C THR A 66 14.62 11.70 -13.15
N ALA A 67 15.91 11.46 -13.33
CA ALA A 67 16.43 10.41 -14.22
C ALA A 67 16.05 8.99 -13.73
N ASP A 68 15.96 8.80 -12.43
CA ASP A 68 15.52 7.52 -11.84
C ASP A 68 14.04 7.26 -12.08
N THR A 69 13.22 8.33 -12.09
CA THR A 69 11.76 8.24 -12.12
C THR A 69 11.19 8.39 -13.53
N VAL A 70 11.77 9.26 -14.37
CA VAL A 70 11.33 9.46 -15.75
C VAL A 70 12.42 8.99 -16.71
N LYS A 71 12.13 7.92 -17.46
CA LYS A 71 13.05 7.29 -18.42
C LYS A 71 12.42 7.28 -19.80
N GLU A 72 13.07 7.90 -20.78
CA GLU A 72 12.60 7.97 -22.18
C GLU A 72 11.14 8.48 -22.29
N GLY A 73 10.76 9.44 -21.45
CA GLY A 73 9.41 9.99 -21.39
C GLY A 73 8.36 9.14 -20.68
N TRP A 74 8.77 8.01 -20.11
CA TRP A 74 7.93 7.16 -19.28
C TRP A 74 8.18 7.44 -17.80
N LEU A 75 7.12 7.72 -17.07
CA LEU A 75 7.11 7.87 -15.60
C LEU A 75 6.92 6.51 -14.95
N TYR A 76 7.91 6.06 -14.21
CA TYR A 76 7.85 4.90 -13.32
C TYR A 76 7.24 5.36 -12.00
N THR A 77 5.98 4.98 -11.77
CA THR A 77 5.17 5.58 -10.69
C THR A 77 5.55 5.08 -9.30
N GLY A 78 6.20 3.93 -9.21
CA GLY A 78 6.43 3.22 -7.97
C GLY A 78 5.15 2.59 -7.39
N ASP A 79 4.03 2.66 -8.10
CA ASP A 79 2.78 2.02 -7.72
C ASP A 79 2.63 0.70 -8.47
N MET A 80 2.15 -0.33 -7.79
CA MET A 80 1.85 -1.64 -8.37
C MET A 80 0.39 -1.72 -8.80
N GLY A 81 0.15 -2.35 -9.93
CA GLY A 81 -1.21 -2.56 -10.43
C GLY A 81 -1.25 -3.52 -11.61
N TYR A 82 -2.42 -3.63 -12.21
CA TYR A 82 -2.65 -4.40 -13.42
C TYR A 82 -3.81 -3.82 -14.24
N MET A 83 -3.84 -4.14 -15.52
CA MET A 83 -4.96 -3.81 -16.41
C MET A 83 -5.83 -5.04 -16.64
N ARG A 84 -7.13 -4.89 -16.45
CA ARG A 84 -8.11 -5.94 -16.74
C ARG A 84 -9.36 -5.32 -17.35
N ASP A 85 -9.81 -5.86 -18.48
CA ASP A 85 -10.99 -5.38 -19.23
C ASP A 85 -10.96 -3.87 -19.52
N GLY A 86 -9.75 -3.31 -19.71
CA GLY A 86 -9.51 -1.89 -19.95
C GLY A 86 -9.73 -0.99 -18.74
N LEU A 87 -9.76 -1.56 -17.54
CA LEU A 87 -9.78 -0.87 -16.25
C LEU A 87 -8.44 -1.04 -15.54
N LEU A 88 -7.99 0.02 -14.88
CA LEU A 88 -6.80 -0.01 -14.03
C LEU A 88 -7.18 -0.44 -12.61
N TYR A 89 -6.38 -1.35 -12.05
CA TYR A 89 -6.45 -1.75 -10.64
C TYR A 89 -5.13 -1.40 -9.98
N VAL A 90 -5.15 -0.55 -8.97
CA VAL A 90 -3.99 -0.17 -8.17
C VAL A 90 -3.97 -1.06 -6.94
N LEU A 91 -2.80 -1.65 -6.63
CA LEU A 91 -2.62 -2.60 -5.53
C LEU A 91 -1.84 -2.00 -4.36
N GLY A 92 -1.13 -0.89 -4.57
CA GLY A 92 -0.32 -0.23 -3.55
C GLY A 92 1.07 0.15 -4.06
N ARG A 93 1.99 0.45 -3.14
CA ARG A 93 3.36 0.85 -3.48
C ARG A 93 4.25 -0.35 -3.80
N PHE A 94 4.93 -0.29 -4.93
CA PHE A 94 5.82 -1.37 -5.40
C PHE A 94 6.93 -1.72 -4.39
N LYS A 95 7.51 -0.71 -3.72
CA LYS A 95 8.57 -0.88 -2.72
C LYS A 95 8.07 -1.32 -1.33
N SER A 96 6.76 -1.24 -1.08
CA SER A 96 6.16 -1.56 0.22
C SER A 96 5.52 -2.94 0.24
N LEU A 97 5.66 -3.72 -0.84
CA LEU A 97 5.05 -5.04 -0.93
C LEU A 97 5.63 -5.99 0.13
N LEU A 98 4.74 -6.74 0.74
CA LEU A 98 5.12 -7.91 1.52
C LEU A 98 5.46 -9.05 0.55
N ILE A 99 6.51 -9.77 0.84
CA ILE A 99 6.92 -10.94 0.05
C ILE A 99 6.82 -12.16 0.97
N GLY A 100 5.91 -13.06 0.64
CA GLY A 100 5.73 -14.31 1.37
C GLY A 100 6.92 -15.26 1.19
N SER A 101 6.99 -16.29 2.01
CA SER A 101 8.02 -17.33 1.91
C SER A 101 7.95 -18.12 0.59
N ASP A 102 6.81 -18.13 -0.06
CA ASP A 102 6.55 -18.69 -1.40
C ASP A 102 6.91 -17.72 -2.54
N GLY A 103 7.33 -16.49 -2.21
CA GLY A 103 7.65 -15.42 -3.17
C GLY A 103 6.44 -14.65 -3.67
N GLU A 104 5.22 -14.97 -3.21
CA GLU A 104 4.04 -14.19 -3.57
C GLU A 104 4.12 -12.77 -2.99
N LYS A 105 3.72 -11.78 -3.79
CA LYS A 105 3.75 -10.37 -3.45
C LYS A 105 2.35 -9.84 -3.22
N TYR A 106 2.13 -9.18 -2.08
CA TYR A 106 0.85 -8.57 -1.74
C TYR A 106 1.04 -7.21 -1.06
N SER A 107 0.05 -6.34 -1.23
CA SER A 107 0.05 -5.01 -0.63
C SER A 107 -0.25 -5.11 0.87
N PRO A 108 0.54 -4.46 1.74
CA PRO A 108 0.24 -4.39 3.16
C PRO A 108 -0.96 -3.50 3.48
N GLU A 109 -1.23 -2.47 2.68
CA GLU A 109 -2.13 -1.36 3.01
C GLU A 109 -3.54 -1.84 3.40
N GLY A 110 -4.15 -2.72 2.61
CA GLY A 110 -5.48 -3.24 2.91
C GLY A 110 -5.53 -4.11 4.18
N ILE A 111 -4.44 -4.81 4.51
CA ILE A 111 -4.32 -5.60 5.73
C ILE A 111 -4.10 -4.69 6.93
N GLU A 112 -3.24 -3.68 6.79
CA GLU A 112 -2.95 -2.67 7.80
C GLU A 112 -4.21 -1.89 8.17
N GLU A 113 -4.96 -1.39 7.18
CA GLU A 113 -6.23 -0.69 7.37
C GLU A 113 -7.26 -1.57 8.07
N ALA A 114 -7.43 -2.81 7.63
CA ALA A 114 -8.37 -3.74 8.24
C ALA A 114 -8.03 -4.05 9.71
N LEU A 115 -6.75 -4.26 10.02
CA LEU A 115 -6.31 -4.50 11.40
C LEU A 115 -6.54 -3.28 12.31
N VAL A 116 -6.28 -2.07 11.83
CA VAL A 116 -6.55 -0.83 12.58
C VAL A 116 -8.05 -0.61 12.76
N GLU A 117 -8.85 -0.80 11.70
CA GLU A 117 -10.30 -0.59 11.73
C GLU A 117 -11.01 -1.57 12.67
N HIS A 118 -10.58 -2.84 12.69
CA HIS A 118 -11.18 -3.87 13.54
C HIS A 118 -10.59 -3.92 14.96
N SER A 119 -9.54 -3.13 15.25
CA SER A 119 -8.92 -3.06 16.57
C SER A 119 -9.27 -1.76 17.28
N SER A 120 -9.78 -1.88 18.52
CA SER A 120 -9.97 -0.71 19.38
C SER A 120 -8.69 -0.24 20.08
N CYS A 121 -7.64 -1.06 20.11
CA CYS A 121 -6.43 -0.82 20.87
C CYS A 121 -5.18 -0.55 20.01
N ILE A 122 -5.34 -0.45 18.69
CA ILE A 122 -4.27 -0.13 17.75
C ILE A 122 -4.63 1.17 17.02
N ASP A 123 -3.76 2.19 17.09
CA ASP A 123 -3.93 3.46 16.38
C ASP A 123 -3.29 3.44 15.00
N GLN A 124 -2.13 2.79 14.87
CA GLN A 124 -1.38 2.66 13.61
C GLN A 124 -0.65 1.33 13.59
N LEU A 125 -0.44 0.81 12.38
CA LEU A 125 0.27 -0.44 12.18
C LEU A 125 0.99 -0.41 10.82
N ILE A 126 2.20 -0.97 10.78
CA ILE A 126 2.98 -1.19 9.57
C ILE A 126 3.42 -2.64 9.58
N LEU A 127 3.16 -3.34 8.47
CA LEU A 127 3.57 -4.71 8.26
C LEU A 127 4.90 -4.79 7.53
N TYR A 128 5.66 -5.82 7.82
CA TYR A 128 6.89 -6.15 7.13
C TYR A 128 7.03 -7.65 6.95
N ASN A 129 7.28 -8.06 5.70
CA ASN A 129 7.73 -9.40 5.36
C ASN A 129 8.62 -9.34 4.11
N ASN A 130 9.74 -10.03 4.16
CA ASN A 130 10.65 -10.21 3.03
C ASN A 130 11.11 -11.67 3.00
N GLN A 131 10.30 -12.54 2.39
CA GLN A 131 10.52 -13.98 2.25
C GLN A 131 10.67 -14.73 3.58
N SER A 132 10.17 -14.15 4.67
CA SER A 132 10.14 -14.83 5.97
C SER A 132 8.89 -15.70 6.11
N PRO A 133 8.94 -16.78 6.91
CA PRO A 133 7.77 -17.64 7.12
C PRO A 133 6.66 -16.97 7.94
N TYR A 134 6.91 -15.79 8.48
CA TYR A 134 5.94 -15.00 9.23
C TYR A 134 6.07 -13.52 8.88
N THR A 135 4.96 -12.81 8.95
CA THR A 135 4.90 -11.35 8.81
C THR A 135 5.05 -10.72 10.20
N THR A 136 5.88 -9.69 10.29
CA THR A 136 6.05 -8.89 11.52
C THR A 136 5.27 -7.59 11.41
N ALA A 137 4.86 -7.04 12.55
CA ALA A 137 4.19 -5.76 12.63
C ALA A 137 4.88 -4.83 13.60
N LEU A 138 5.03 -3.56 13.20
CA LEU A 138 5.31 -2.46 14.11
C LEU A 138 4.00 -1.71 14.33
N LEU A 139 3.57 -1.55 15.58
CA LEU A 139 2.30 -0.91 15.89
C LEU A 139 2.43 0.19 16.95
N VAL A 140 1.52 1.16 16.84
CA VAL A 140 1.30 2.20 17.84
C VAL A 140 0.02 1.86 18.60
N PRO A 141 0.11 1.51 19.90
CA PRO A 141 -1.05 1.13 20.68
C PRO A 141 -1.87 2.36 21.12
N ASN A 142 -3.18 2.23 21.14
CA ASN A 142 -4.06 3.21 21.75
C ASN A 142 -3.98 3.11 23.30
N LYS A 143 -3.11 3.95 23.88
CA LYS A 143 -2.84 3.93 25.31
C LYS A 143 -4.06 4.24 26.16
N GLU A 144 -4.98 5.08 25.69
CA GLU A 144 -6.18 5.44 26.44
C GLU A 144 -7.15 4.26 26.53
N ARG A 145 -7.37 3.57 25.41
CA ARG A 145 -8.20 2.37 25.36
C ARG A 145 -7.62 1.25 26.21
N LEU A 146 -6.31 1.02 26.11
CA LEU A 146 -5.63 0.02 26.93
C LEU A 146 -5.76 0.32 28.44
N ARG A 147 -5.58 1.58 28.86
CA ARG A 147 -5.78 1.96 30.27
C ARG A 147 -7.20 1.65 30.75
N LYS A 148 -8.21 1.91 29.93
CA LYS A 148 -9.60 1.57 30.27
C LYS A 148 -9.79 0.06 30.47
N HIS A 149 -9.22 -0.76 29.59
CA HIS A 149 -9.27 -2.23 29.72
C HIS A 149 -8.56 -2.72 30.98
N LEU A 150 -7.37 -2.20 31.27
CA LEU A 150 -6.56 -2.59 32.41
C LEU A 150 -7.18 -2.15 33.77
N ALA A 151 -7.83 -0.99 33.77
CA ALA A 151 -8.51 -0.48 34.98
C ALA A 151 -9.59 -1.45 35.50
N HIS A 152 -10.29 -2.18 34.64
CA HIS A 152 -11.24 -3.22 35.02
C HIS A 152 -10.60 -4.41 35.75
N GLN A 153 -9.28 -4.58 35.63
CA GLN A 153 -8.49 -5.64 36.23
C GLN A 153 -7.60 -5.12 37.37
N ASN A 154 -7.74 -3.84 37.77
CA ASN A 154 -6.87 -3.13 38.70
C ASN A 154 -5.39 -3.14 38.30
N LEU A 155 -5.10 -3.12 36.99
CA LEU A 155 -3.75 -3.06 36.42
C LEU A 155 -3.46 -1.68 35.83
N ASP A 156 -2.17 -1.33 35.74
CA ASP A 156 -1.68 -0.09 35.11
C ASP A 156 -0.56 -0.39 34.12
N LEU A 157 -0.49 0.39 33.04
CA LEU A 157 0.54 0.27 31.99
C LEU A 157 1.98 0.49 32.48
N THR A 158 2.15 1.09 33.65
CA THR A 158 3.46 1.30 34.28
C THR A 158 4.01 0.05 34.95
N SER A 159 3.16 -0.88 35.36
CA SER A 159 3.53 -2.15 35.96
C SER A 159 3.87 -3.20 34.92
N ASP A 160 4.74 -4.15 35.28
CA ASP A 160 5.11 -5.25 34.37
C ASP A 160 3.90 -6.13 34.00
N GLN A 161 3.06 -6.45 35.00
CA GLN A 161 1.82 -7.20 34.79
C GLN A 161 0.85 -6.47 33.86
N GLY A 162 0.73 -5.14 34.01
CA GLY A 162 -0.11 -4.34 33.13
C GLY A 162 0.40 -4.29 31.68
N ARG A 163 1.72 -4.26 31.49
CA ARG A 163 2.32 -4.33 30.14
C ARG A 163 2.10 -5.70 29.49
N GLU A 164 2.30 -6.78 30.23
CA GLU A 164 2.04 -8.14 29.72
C GLU A 164 0.56 -8.32 29.32
N GLU A 165 -0.37 -7.85 30.14
CA GLU A 165 -1.79 -7.95 29.80
C GLU A 165 -2.16 -7.05 28.61
N ALA A 166 -1.57 -5.86 28.50
CA ALA A 166 -1.74 -5.01 27.32
C ALA A 166 -1.30 -5.71 26.04
N ILE A 167 -0.17 -6.41 26.06
CA ILE A 167 0.32 -7.23 24.93
C ILE A 167 -0.69 -8.33 24.59
N ARG A 168 -1.22 -9.03 25.60
CA ARG A 168 -2.23 -10.07 25.38
C ARG A 168 -3.54 -9.52 24.80
N ILE A 169 -3.97 -8.33 25.21
CA ILE A 169 -5.15 -7.66 24.66
C ILE A 169 -4.94 -7.36 23.18
N ILE A 170 -3.79 -6.78 22.83
CA ILE A 170 -3.46 -6.48 21.43
C ILE A 170 -3.39 -7.78 20.60
N GLN A 171 -2.69 -8.79 21.09
CA GLN A 171 -2.57 -10.07 20.39
C GLN A 171 -3.93 -10.70 20.08
N ARG A 172 -4.85 -10.72 21.04
CA ARG A 172 -6.22 -11.23 20.84
C ARG A 172 -7.01 -10.45 19.78
N GLN A 173 -6.66 -9.19 19.49
CA GLN A 173 -7.32 -8.40 18.44
C GLN A 173 -6.70 -8.65 17.06
N ILE A 174 -5.44 -9.02 16.99
CA ILE A 174 -4.76 -9.43 15.76
C ILE A 174 -5.18 -10.84 15.31
N ASP A 175 -5.42 -11.74 16.29
CA ASP A 175 -5.75 -13.16 16.05
C ASP A 175 -7.23 -13.38 15.65
N ARG A 176 -8.05 -12.31 15.54
CA ARG A 176 -9.48 -12.35 15.14
C ARG A 176 -9.67 -12.16 13.65
#